data_35606cd4d9ec4e9e8b2e3a25f06154c9
#
_entry.id   35606cd4d9ec4e9e8b2e3a25f06154c9
#
_cell.length_a   1.000
_cell.length_b   1.000
_cell.length_c   1.000
_cell.angle_alpha   90.00
_cell.angle_beta   90.00
_cell.angle_gamma   90.00
#
_symmetry.space_group_name_H-M   'P 1'
#
loop_
_entity.id
_entity.type
_entity.pdbx_description
1 polymer ?
#
loop_
_entity_poly.entity_id
_entity_poly.type
_entity_poly.pdbx_seq_one_letter_code
_entity_poly.pdbx_strand_id
1 'polypeptide(L)'
;MASFGEHPLLPETLEQLLLDDSVSTVFLKAECKPRVKSGHISSLSLNELEGEIWDKPSLEALSEDLSIIIDQNSARSDCFIEIERDGCKVMQIGDLRVSCAWPPFSDAWEITVVRPVANLQLSDYELDQELISRISNHHRGIFVVGKPGSGKTTFAQAIASYLDSEMGAMVKTMESPRDLQVPQRVTQYAPLEGDLEKTAEIIFLLRPDFVIFDEVRRARDFEIFGDVRLSLIHISEPTRQQGI
;
A
#
# COMPACT_ATOMS: atom_id res chain seq x y z
N MET A 1 7.37 -9.77 -18.26
CA MET A 1 8.19 -8.61 -17.87
C MET A 1 7.37 -7.37 -18.19
N ALA A 2 6.63 -6.87 -17.22
CA ALA A 2 6.03 -5.54 -17.34
C ALA A 2 7.16 -4.54 -17.08
N SER A 3 7.52 -3.76 -18.09
CA SER A 3 8.40 -2.61 -17.92
C SER A 3 7.63 -1.62 -17.04
N PHE A 4 7.95 -1.56 -15.77
CA PHE A 4 7.64 -0.39 -14.99
C PHE A 4 8.30 0.78 -15.71
N GLY A 5 7.48 1.73 -16.18
CA GLY A 5 7.99 2.94 -16.80
C GLY A 5 8.98 3.61 -15.86
N GLU A 6 9.90 4.38 -16.43
CA GLU A 6 10.93 5.10 -15.69
C GLU A 6 10.34 5.70 -14.41
N HIS A 7 10.99 5.40 -13.27
CA HIS A 7 10.59 6.01 -11.99
C HIS A 7 10.58 7.53 -12.13
N PRO A 8 9.67 8.25 -11.49
CA PRO A 8 9.75 9.69 -11.43
C PRO A 8 11.12 10.09 -10.91
N LEU A 9 11.78 11.05 -11.55
CA LEU A 9 13.09 11.55 -11.12
C LEU A 9 12.92 12.13 -9.70
N LEU A 10 13.57 11.50 -8.73
CA LEU A 10 13.60 11.98 -7.35
C LEU A 10 14.63 13.11 -7.22
N PRO A 11 14.53 13.96 -6.19
CA PRO A 11 15.61 14.85 -5.83
C PRO A 11 16.90 14.06 -5.57
N GLU A 12 18.03 14.54 -6.10
CA GLU A 12 19.33 13.85 -6.05
C GLU A 12 19.71 13.39 -4.63
N THR A 13 19.38 14.20 -3.64
CA THR A 13 19.62 13.87 -2.23
C THR A 13 18.87 12.63 -1.76
N LEU A 14 17.64 12.41 -2.19
CA LEU A 14 16.88 11.19 -1.88
C LEU A 14 17.36 10.01 -2.71
N GLU A 15 17.70 10.21 -3.98
CA GLU A 15 18.25 9.15 -4.83
C GLU A 15 19.52 8.57 -4.20
N GLN A 16 20.43 9.43 -3.70
CA GLN A 16 21.65 9.00 -3.04
C GLN A 16 21.38 8.17 -1.78
N LEU A 17 20.39 8.54 -0.96
CA LEU A 17 20.01 7.81 0.25
C LEU A 17 19.32 6.47 -0.05
N LEU A 18 18.77 6.31 -1.24
CA LEU A 18 18.05 5.11 -1.70
C LEU A 18 18.86 4.26 -2.70
N LEU A 19 20.14 4.61 -2.99
CA LEU A 19 21.00 3.85 -3.90
C LEU A 19 21.21 2.39 -3.46
N ASP A 20 21.23 2.14 -2.16
CA ASP A 20 21.33 0.78 -1.62
C ASP A 20 19.92 0.15 -1.59
N ASP A 21 19.71 -0.87 -2.37
CA ASP A 21 18.44 -1.60 -2.46
C ASP A 21 18.03 -2.27 -1.14
N SER A 22 18.94 -2.46 -0.21
CA SER A 22 18.64 -2.96 1.13
C SER A 22 17.98 -1.91 2.03
N VAL A 23 18.03 -0.62 1.66
CA VAL A 23 17.38 0.47 2.41
C VAL A 23 15.87 0.43 2.20
N SER A 24 15.15 0.17 3.26
CA SER A 24 13.67 0.12 3.27
C SER A 24 13.03 1.41 3.75
N THR A 25 13.73 2.20 4.55
CA THR A 25 13.17 3.44 5.10
C THR A 25 14.28 4.47 5.33
N VAL A 26 14.02 5.68 4.92
CA VAL A 26 14.86 6.85 5.20
C VAL A 26 14.11 7.77 6.17
N PHE A 27 14.80 8.25 7.21
CA PHE A 27 14.28 9.19 8.20
C PHE A 27 15.14 10.45 8.19
N LEU A 28 14.53 11.56 7.85
CA LEU A 28 15.11 12.89 7.89
C LEU A 28 14.34 13.73 8.90
N LYS A 29 15.03 14.27 9.90
CA LYS A 29 14.42 15.15 10.92
C LYS A 29 15.27 16.39 11.06
N ALA A 30 14.63 17.53 11.27
CA ALA A 30 15.33 18.79 11.50
C ALA A 30 16.29 18.69 12.68
N GLU A 31 17.48 19.29 12.52
CA GLU A 31 18.59 19.29 13.49
C GLU A 31 19.14 17.88 13.82
N CYS A 32 18.91 16.90 12.93
CA CYS A 32 19.39 15.54 13.09
C CYS A 32 20.15 15.05 11.84
N LYS A 33 21.05 14.08 12.04
CA LYS A 33 21.64 13.32 10.95
C LYS A 33 20.60 12.39 10.33
N PRO A 34 20.68 12.06 9.01
CA PRO A 34 19.84 11.08 8.38
C PRO A 34 19.98 9.71 9.05
N ARG A 35 18.87 8.99 9.16
CA ARG A 35 18.87 7.59 9.60
C ARG A 35 18.18 6.73 8.55
N VAL A 36 18.69 5.53 8.37
CA VAL A 36 18.12 4.56 7.44
C VAL A 36 17.84 3.24 8.12
N LYS A 37 16.76 2.61 7.70
CA LYS A 37 16.48 1.21 7.99
C LYS A 37 16.91 0.38 6.82
N SER A 38 17.85 -0.52 7.01
CA SER A 38 18.39 -1.40 5.95
C SER A 38 18.54 -2.84 6.42
N GLY A 39 18.61 -3.75 5.47
CA GLY A 39 18.75 -5.19 5.70
C GLY A 39 17.66 -6.02 5.05
N HIS A 40 17.70 -7.33 5.33
CA HIS A 40 16.65 -8.25 4.89
C HIS A 40 15.43 -8.19 5.81
N ILE A 41 14.25 -8.61 5.30
CA ILE A 41 12.96 -8.56 6.01
C ILE A 41 13.03 -9.15 7.43
N SER A 42 13.87 -10.19 7.64
CA SER A 42 14.04 -10.85 8.94
C SER A 42 15.05 -10.17 9.87
N SER A 43 15.84 -9.20 9.39
CA SER A 43 16.96 -8.59 10.13
C SER A 43 17.20 -7.13 9.72
N LEU A 44 16.17 -6.30 9.88
CA LEU A 44 16.30 -4.86 9.65
C LEU A 44 17.06 -4.20 10.79
N SER A 45 18.06 -3.38 10.45
CA SER A 45 18.81 -2.52 11.38
C SER A 45 18.54 -1.05 11.09
N LEU A 46 18.49 -0.23 12.14
CA LEU A 46 18.41 1.23 12.04
C LEU A 46 19.82 1.80 12.25
N ASN A 47 20.31 2.50 11.23
CA ASN A 47 21.66 3.07 11.23
C ASN A 47 21.56 4.59 11.02
N GLU A 48 22.39 5.33 11.75
CA GLU A 48 22.64 6.75 11.49
C GLU A 48 23.69 6.86 10.39
N LEU A 49 23.46 7.70 9.40
CA LEU A 49 24.41 7.92 8.31
C LEU A 49 25.39 9.04 8.67
N GLU A 50 26.63 8.87 8.22
CA GLU A 50 27.57 9.99 8.21
C GLU A 50 27.14 10.99 7.12
N GLY A 51 27.03 12.27 7.48
CA GLY A 51 26.61 13.31 6.55
C GLY A 51 26.23 14.60 7.27
N GLU A 52 25.70 15.53 6.50
CA GLU A 52 25.24 16.83 7.02
C GLU A 52 23.95 16.67 7.84
N ILE A 53 23.84 17.48 8.87
CA ILE A 53 22.60 17.63 9.65
C ILE A 53 21.60 18.37 8.77
N TRP A 54 20.40 17.83 8.67
CA TRP A 54 19.31 18.47 7.95
C TRP A 54 18.70 19.59 8.77
N ASP A 55 18.55 20.75 8.17
CA ASP A 55 17.85 21.87 8.79
C ASP A 55 16.40 21.97 8.30
N LYS A 56 15.61 22.80 8.99
CA LYS A 56 14.21 23.03 8.62
C LYS A 56 14.04 23.52 7.17
N PRO A 57 14.79 24.55 6.69
CA PRO A 57 14.64 25.02 5.32
C PRO A 57 14.90 23.96 4.26
N SER A 58 15.88 23.08 4.47
CA SER A 58 16.18 21.97 3.54
C SER A 58 15.06 20.97 3.46
N LEU A 59 14.41 20.64 4.60
CA LEU A 59 13.26 19.74 4.63
C LEU A 59 12.00 20.36 4.00
N GLU A 60 11.77 21.66 4.23
CA GLU A 60 10.69 22.40 3.57
C GLU A 60 10.88 22.38 2.05
N ALA A 61 12.08 22.72 1.55
CA ALA A 61 12.40 22.69 0.13
C ALA A 61 12.23 21.29 -0.47
N LEU A 62 12.72 20.25 0.22
CA LEU A 62 12.53 18.87 -0.23
C LEU A 62 11.05 18.48 -0.32
N SER A 63 10.22 18.87 0.63
CA SER A 63 8.77 18.62 0.60
C SER A 63 8.08 19.34 -0.58
N GLU A 64 8.53 20.54 -0.93
CA GLU A 64 8.04 21.27 -2.09
C GLU A 64 8.46 20.60 -3.39
N ASP A 65 9.72 20.18 -3.54
CA ASP A 65 10.23 19.46 -4.70
C ASP A 65 9.44 18.18 -4.94
N LEU A 66 9.15 17.41 -3.89
CA LEU A 66 8.34 16.19 -3.97
C LEU A 66 6.90 16.48 -4.41
N SER A 67 6.32 17.60 -3.97
CA SER A 67 4.99 18.03 -4.42
C SER A 67 4.99 18.42 -5.90
N ILE A 68 6.04 19.11 -6.37
CA ILE A 68 6.23 19.46 -7.78
C ILE A 68 6.35 18.18 -8.64
N ILE A 69 7.09 17.17 -8.17
CA ILE A 69 7.20 15.88 -8.88
C ILE A 69 5.82 15.24 -9.06
N ILE A 70 4.96 15.26 -8.04
CA ILE A 70 3.61 14.73 -8.14
C ILE A 70 2.79 15.50 -9.17
N ASP A 71 2.83 16.82 -9.14
CA ASP A 71 2.09 17.67 -10.09
C ASP A 71 2.52 17.40 -11.54
N GLN A 72 3.84 17.27 -11.77
CA GLN A 72 4.39 16.95 -13.08
C GLN A 72 4.05 15.53 -13.57
N ASN A 73 3.77 14.62 -12.66
CA ASN A 73 3.43 13.22 -12.92
C ASN A 73 1.97 12.89 -12.63
N SER A 74 1.08 13.88 -12.59
CA SER A 74 -0.35 13.72 -12.24
C SER A 74 -1.13 12.77 -13.16
N ALA A 75 -0.63 12.46 -14.35
CA ALA A 75 -1.21 11.45 -15.24
C ALA A 75 -0.87 10.01 -14.83
N ARG A 76 0.06 9.80 -13.91
CA ARG A 76 0.45 8.48 -13.41
C ARG A 76 -0.44 8.06 -12.25
N SER A 77 -0.88 6.81 -12.26
CA SER A 77 -1.70 6.24 -11.17
C SER A 77 -0.91 5.98 -9.88
N ASP A 78 0.43 5.96 -9.97
CA ASP A 78 1.35 5.72 -8.86
C ASP A 78 2.02 7.01 -8.34
N CYS A 79 1.53 8.20 -8.74
CA CYS A 79 2.02 9.50 -8.25
C CYS A 79 0.83 10.36 -7.81
N PHE A 80 0.61 10.48 -6.50
CA PHE A 80 -0.52 11.22 -5.94
C PHE A 80 -0.30 11.61 -4.47
N ILE A 81 -1.07 12.59 -4.01
CA ILE A 81 -1.17 12.92 -2.59
C ILE A 81 -2.28 12.05 -1.99
N GLU A 82 -1.94 11.20 -1.03
CA GLU A 82 -2.89 10.33 -0.34
C GLU A 82 -3.58 11.04 0.81
N ILE A 83 -2.82 11.81 1.59
CA ILE A 83 -3.32 12.58 2.74
C ILE A 83 -2.68 13.96 2.70
N GLU A 84 -3.50 14.99 2.81
CA GLU A 84 -3.05 16.36 3.04
C GLU A 84 -3.89 16.98 4.15
N ARG A 85 -3.22 17.36 5.23
CA ARG A 85 -3.83 17.98 6.40
C ARG A 85 -2.89 19.02 6.96
N ASP A 86 -3.42 19.92 7.77
CA ASP A 86 -2.58 20.86 8.51
C ASP A 86 -1.58 20.09 9.41
N GLY A 87 -0.29 20.32 9.18
CA GLY A 87 0.81 19.66 9.88
C GLY A 87 1.31 18.35 9.27
N CYS A 88 0.66 17.77 8.24
CA CYS A 88 1.18 16.58 7.58
C CYS A 88 0.72 16.39 6.14
N LYS A 89 1.59 15.75 5.34
CA LYS A 89 1.29 15.32 3.98
C LYS A 89 1.84 13.91 3.76
N VAL A 90 1.04 13.03 3.18
CA VAL A 90 1.46 11.68 2.77
C VAL A 90 1.30 11.57 1.27
N MET A 91 2.36 11.17 0.60
CA MET A 91 2.48 11.13 -0.86
C MET A 91 2.90 9.73 -1.31
N GLN A 92 2.42 9.31 -2.47
CA GLN A 92 2.91 8.16 -3.22
C GLN A 92 3.66 8.66 -4.44
N ILE A 93 4.92 8.21 -4.64
CA ILE A 93 5.78 8.55 -5.78
C ILE A 93 6.38 7.26 -6.31
N GLY A 94 5.77 6.69 -7.35
CA GLY A 94 6.11 5.34 -7.80
C GLY A 94 5.82 4.32 -6.71
N ASP A 95 6.83 3.54 -6.32
CA ASP A 95 6.76 2.58 -5.22
C ASP A 95 7.06 3.19 -3.83
N LEU A 96 7.50 4.45 -3.79
CA LEU A 96 7.86 5.12 -2.54
C LEU A 96 6.65 5.78 -1.87
N ARG A 97 6.49 5.53 -0.57
CA ARG A 97 5.63 6.34 0.29
C ARG A 97 6.44 7.38 1.02
N VAL A 98 6.08 8.63 0.86
CA VAL A 98 6.71 9.77 1.52
C VAL A 98 5.72 10.38 2.49
N SER A 99 6.14 10.54 3.74
CA SER A 99 5.38 11.20 4.79
C SER A 99 6.15 12.43 5.28
N CYS A 100 5.56 13.60 5.14
CA CYS A 100 6.08 14.86 5.67
C CYS A 100 5.22 15.27 6.88
N ALA A 101 5.88 15.66 7.96
CA ALA A 101 5.21 16.17 9.17
C ALA A 101 5.91 17.43 9.66
N TRP A 102 5.09 18.39 10.17
CA TRP A 102 5.61 19.65 10.69
C TRP A 102 4.77 20.19 11.86
N PRO A 103 5.30 21.12 12.67
CA PRO A 103 4.55 21.71 13.78
C PRO A 103 3.25 22.40 13.31
N PRO A 104 2.16 22.34 14.10
CA PRO A 104 2.09 21.82 15.47
C PRO A 104 1.80 20.30 15.56
N PHE A 105 1.60 19.61 14.45
CA PHE A 105 1.31 18.17 14.46
C PHE A 105 2.51 17.35 14.98
N SER A 106 3.73 17.69 14.58
CA SER A 106 4.97 17.12 15.12
C SER A 106 5.78 18.17 15.90
N ASP A 107 6.78 17.73 16.64
CA ASP A 107 7.68 18.61 17.41
C ASP A 107 8.68 19.36 16.50
N ALA A 108 8.98 18.81 15.33
CA ALA A 108 9.90 19.36 14.35
C ALA A 108 9.51 18.91 12.94
N TRP A 109 10.11 19.49 11.91
CA TRP A 109 10.02 18.97 10.54
C TRP A 109 10.65 17.60 10.44
N GLU A 110 9.93 16.69 9.81
CA GLU A 110 10.35 15.31 9.55
C GLU A 110 9.87 14.87 8.18
N ILE A 111 10.72 14.17 7.44
CA ILE A 111 10.35 13.45 6.22
C ILE A 111 10.76 11.99 6.39
N THR A 112 9.80 11.10 6.24
CA THR A 112 10.03 9.66 6.23
C THR A 112 9.70 9.12 4.84
N VAL A 113 10.67 8.43 4.22
CA VAL A 113 10.49 7.76 2.94
C VAL A 113 10.54 6.26 3.16
N VAL A 114 9.48 5.56 2.77
CA VAL A 114 9.37 4.11 2.88
C VAL A 114 9.36 3.51 1.49
N ARG A 115 10.26 2.53 1.26
CA ARG A 115 10.31 1.70 0.06
C ARG A 115 9.89 0.27 0.43
N PRO A 116 8.97 -0.36 -0.31
CA PRO A 116 8.65 -1.77 -0.11
C PRO A 116 9.89 -2.64 -0.34
N VAL A 117 10.23 -3.50 0.61
CA VAL A 117 11.45 -4.33 0.56
C VAL A 117 11.27 -5.62 -0.24
N ALA A 118 10.03 -6.02 -0.51
CA ALA A 118 9.75 -7.26 -1.21
C ALA A 118 8.45 -7.19 -2.01
N ASN A 119 8.53 -7.54 -3.27
CA ASN A 119 7.40 -7.88 -4.11
C ASN A 119 7.34 -9.42 -4.22
N LEU A 120 6.88 -10.08 -3.15
CA LEU A 120 6.76 -11.53 -3.09
C LEU A 120 5.55 -11.99 -3.90
N GLN A 121 5.76 -13.05 -4.69
CA GLN A 121 4.68 -13.76 -5.37
C GLN A 121 4.09 -14.83 -4.42
N LEU A 122 2.87 -15.28 -4.69
CA LEU A 122 2.25 -16.31 -3.85
C LEU A 122 3.04 -17.62 -3.84
N SER A 123 3.75 -17.93 -4.93
CA SER A 123 4.66 -19.08 -5.06
C SER A 123 5.86 -19.04 -4.10
N ASP A 124 6.26 -17.86 -3.63
CA ASP A 124 7.41 -17.71 -2.74
C ASP A 124 7.10 -18.10 -1.29
N TYR A 125 5.82 -18.33 -0.98
CA TYR A 125 5.35 -18.67 0.37
C TYR A 125 5.28 -20.16 0.67
N GLU A 126 5.68 -21.05 -0.25
CA GLU A 126 5.67 -22.51 -0.08
C GLU A 126 4.34 -23.04 0.51
N LEU A 127 3.20 -22.49 0.08
CA LEU A 127 1.87 -22.87 0.56
C LEU A 127 1.52 -24.28 0.08
N ASP A 128 0.79 -25.02 0.91
CA ASP A 128 0.27 -26.30 0.48
C ASP A 128 -0.85 -26.13 -0.58
N GLN A 129 -1.07 -27.18 -1.37
CA GLN A 129 -2.04 -27.14 -2.46
C GLN A 129 -3.49 -26.98 -1.97
N GLU A 130 -3.80 -27.45 -0.77
CA GLU A 130 -5.12 -27.29 -0.20
C GLU A 130 -5.40 -25.81 0.09
N LEU A 131 -4.41 -25.10 0.66
CA LEU A 131 -4.55 -23.66 0.93
C LEU A 131 -4.67 -22.85 -0.35
N ILE A 132 -3.85 -23.16 -1.38
CA ILE A 132 -3.97 -22.51 -2.70
C ILE A 132 -5.36 -22.78 -3.30
N SER A 133 -5.85 -24.03 -3.24
CA SER A 133 -7.18 -24.38 -3.72
C SER A 133 -8.29 -23.65 -2.95
N ARG A 134 -8.14 -23.43 -1.64
CA ARG A 134 -9.10 -22.64 -0.86
C ARG A 134 -9.10 -21.17 -1.23
N ILE A 135 -7.92 -20.60 -1.49
CA ILE A 135 -7.80 -19.22 -1.97
C ILE A 135 -8.49 -19.07 -3.33
N SER A 136 -8.30 -20.06 -4.23
CA SER A 136 -8.78 -20.00 -5.61
C SER A 136 -10.26 -20.35 -5.79
N ASN A 137 -10.78 -21.34 -5.04
CA ASN A 137 -12.07 -21.96 -5.34
C ASN A 137 -13.12 -21.84 -4.24
N HIS A 138 -12.72 -21.41 -3.02
CA HIS A 138 -13.62 -21.38 -1.87
C HIS A 138 -13.71 -19.95 -1.30
N HIS A 139 -14.37 -19.07 -2.02
CA HIS A 139 -14.51 -17.63 -1.74
C HIS A 139 -15.31 -17.29 -0.47
N ARG A 140 -14.95 -17.89 0.67
CA ARG A 140 -15.71 -17.73 1.93
C ARG A 140 -15.18 -16.63 2.86
N GLY A 141 -14.24 -15.82 2.37
CA GLY A 141 -13.53 -14.83 3.15
C GLY A 141 -12.31 -15.42 3.86
N ILE A 142 -11.18 -14.72 3.77
CA ILE A 142 -9.90 -15.11 4.35
C ILE A 142 -9.44 -13.98 5.25
N PHE A 143 -9.10 -14.30 6.51
CA PHE A 143 -8.45 -13.36 7.42
C PHE A 143 -6.97 -13.69 7.51
N VAL A 144 -6.12 -12.68 7.23
CA VAL A 144 -4.68 -12.75 7.43
C VAL A 144 -4.36 -12.08 8.77
N VAL A 145 -3.92 -12.86 9.74
CA VAL A 145 -3.70 -12.41 11.12
C VAL A 145 -2.24 -12.60 11.51
N GLY A 146 -1.67 -11.62 12.20
CA GLY A 146 -0.28 -11.69 12.67
C GLY A 146 0.17 -10.39 13.36
N LYS A 147 1.35 -10.42 13.97
CA LYS A 147 1.95 -9.25 14.64
C LYS A 147 2.21 -8.10 13.63
N PRO A 148 2.30 -6.84 14.07
CA PRO A 148 2.82 -5.77 13.23
C PRO A 148 4.17 -6.15 12.61
N GLY A 149 4.36 -5.89 11.33
CA GLY A 149 5.59 -6.23 10.59
C GLY A 149 5.78 -7.71 10.25
N SER A 150 4.75 -8.57 10.42
CA SER A 150 4.82 -10.01 10.06
C SER A 150 4.56 -10.31 8.57
N GLY A 151 4.47 -9.29 7.71
CA GLY A 151 4.26 -9.48 6.28
C GLY A 151 2.80 -9.71 5.85
N LYS A 152 1.80 -9.34 6.67
CA LYS A 152 0.37 -9.50 6.32
C LYS A 152 -0.01 -8.78 5.04
N THR A 153 0.36 -7.51 4.94
CA THR A 153 0.12 -6.67 3.75
C THR A 153 0.82 -7.25 2.53
N THR A 154 2.08 -7.69 2.66
CA THR A 154 2.84 -8.34 1.58
C THR A 154 2.17 -9.64 1.13
N PHE A 155 1.62 -10.42 2.06
CA PHE A 155 0.89 -11.65 1.73
C PHE A 155 -0.46 -11.35 1.05
N ALA A 156 -1.21 -10.35 1.53
CA ALA A 156 -2.45 -9.90 0.89
C ALA A 156 -2.20 -9.40 -0.54
N GLN A 157 -1.10 -8.67 -0.74
CA GLN A 157 -0.63 -8.20 -2.05
C GLN A 157 -0.28 -9.38 -2.99
N ALA A 158 0.42 -10.40 -2.48
CA ALA A 158 0.74 -11.61 -3.26
C ALA A 158 -0.54 -12.37 -3.66
N ILE A 159 -1.55 -12.45 -2.77
CA ILE A 159 -2.86 -13.02 -3.09
C ILE A 159 -3.56 -12.18 -4.16
N ALA A 160 -3.61 -10.86 -4.02
CA ALA A 160 -4.24 -9.98 -5.01
C ALA A 160 -3.62 -10.15 -6.40
N SER A 161 -2.28 -10.18 -6.46
CA SER A 161 -1.53 -10.37 -7.71
C SER A 161 -1.80 -11.75 -8.34
N TYR A 162 -1.85 -12.81 -7.52
CA TYR A 162 -2.17 -14.16 -7.97
C TYR A 162 -3.59 -14.26 -8.54
N LEU A 163 -4.58 -13.74 -7.83
CA LEU A 163 -5.98 -13.76 -8.27
C LEU A 163 -6.18 -12.99 -9.58
N ASP A 164 -5.52 -11.84 -9.74
CA ASP A 164 -5.57 -11.05 -10.96
C ASP A 164 -4.80 -11.69 -12.12
N SER A 165 -3.54 -12.09 -11.89
CA SER A 165 -2.64 -12.48 -12.99
C SER A 165 -2.78 -13.93 -13.40
N GLU A 166 -2.95 -14.86 -12.45
CA GLU A 166 -3.02 -16.30 -12.71
C GLU A 166 -4.47 -16.78 -12.92
N MET A 167 -5.41 -16.20 -12.17
CA MET A 167 -6.81 -16.58 -12.27
C MET A 167 -7.63 -15.71 -13.22
N GLY A 168 -7.10 -14.55 -13.63
CA GLY A 168 -7.82 -13.60 -14.49
C GLY A 168 -9.05 -13.00 -13.83
N ALA A 169 -9.08 -12.96 -12.48
CA ALA A 169 -10.22 -12.47 -11.73
C ALA A 169 -10.22 -10.94 -11.64
N MET A 170 -11.40 -10.35 -11.53
CA MET A 170 -11.55 -8.92 -11.28
C MET A 170 -11.33 -8.64 -9.78
N VAL A 171 -10.14 -8.17 -9.44
CA VAL A 171 -9.75 -7.84 -8.07
C VAL A 171 -9.86 -6.33 -7.83
N LYS A 172 -10.38 -5.94 -6.67
CA LYS A 172 -10.39 -4.57 -6.16
C LYS A 172 -9.82 -4.55 -4.74
N THR A 173 -9.28 -3.41 -4.33
CA THR A 173 -8.80 -3.25 -2.96
C THR A 173 -9.55 -2.12 -2.24
N MET A 174 -9.66 -2.23 -0.92
CA MET A 174 -10.10 -1.18 -0.01
C MET A 174 -9.00 -0.95 1.01
N GLU A 175 -8.42 0.23 1.03
CA GLU A 175 -7.20 0.52 1.77
C GLU A 175 -7.27 1.88 2.48
N SER A 176 -6.60 1.98 3.61
CA SER A 176 -6.47 3.25 4.33
C SER A 176 -5.15 3.30 5.12
N PRO A 177 -4.10 3.88 4.54
CA PRO A 177 -3.91 4.45 3.19
C PRO A 177 -3.73 3.37 2.12
N ARG A 178 -3.79 3.77 0.81
CA ARG A 178 -3.50 2.87 -0.31
C ARG A 178 -2.01 2.60 -0.37
N ASP A 179 -1.58 1.37 -0.08
CA ASP A 179 -0.17 1.00 -0.04
C ASP A 179 0.15 -0.39 -0.59
N LEU A 180 -0.84 -1.13 -1.04
CA LEU A 180 -0.62 -2.40 -1.70
C LEU A 180 0.08 -2.20 -3.05
N GLN A 181 1.15 -2.95 -3.28
CA GLN A 181 1.81 -3.01 -4.57
C GLN A 181 1.12 -4.08 -5.41
N VAL A 182 0.13 -3.69 -6.19
CA VAL A 182 -0.70 -4.60 -7.01
C VAL A 182 -0.58 -4.26 -8.50
N PRO A 183 -0.89 -5.21 -9.41
CA PRO A 183 -0.90 -4.95 -10.84
C PRO A 183 -1.76 -3.74 -11.20
N GLN A 184 -1.34 -2.94 -12.18
CA GLN A 184 -1.99 -1.69 -12.59
C GLN A 184 -3.49 -1.84 -12.92
N ARG A 185 -3.94 -3.01 -13.32
CA ARG A 185 -5.35 -3.30 -13.61
C ARG A 185 -6.20 -3.56 -12.37
N VAL A 186 -5.59 -3.75 -11.20
CA VAL A 186 -6.29 -3.81 -9.92
C VAL A 186 -6.55 -2.38 -9.45
N THR A 187 -7.81 -1.99 -9.36
CA THR A 187 -8.15 -0.64 -8.85
C THR A 187 -8.13 -0.62 -7.33
N GLN A 188 -7.39 0.32 -6.78
CA GLN A 188 -7.25 0.54 -5.34
C GLN A 188 -8.17 1.69 -4.90
N TYR A 189 -9.00 1.44 -3.89
CA TYR A 189 -9.96 2.40 -3.36
C TYR A 189 -9.57 2.87 -1.97
N ALA A 190 -9.44 4.19 -1.82
CA ALA A 190 -9.37 4.86 -0.52
C ALA A 190 -10.76 5.01 0.11
N PRO A 191 -10.87 5.36 1.40
CA PRO A 191 -12.14 5.69 2.03
C PRO A 191 -12.80 6.89 1.34
N LEU A 192 -13.98 6.68 0.75
CA LEU A 192 -14.76 7.74 0.11
C LEU A 192 -15.26 8.72 1.20
N GLU A 193 -14.86 9.99 1.09
CA GLU A 193 -15.14 11.00 2.12
C GLU A 193 -14.65 10.60 3.53
N GLY A 194 -13.60 9.77 3.60
CA GLY A 194 -13.06 9.27 4.85
C GLY A 194 -13.83 8.10 5.48
N ASP A 195 -14.78 7.51 4.74
CA ASP A 195 -15.64 6.41 5.19
C ASP A 195 -15.50 5.17 4.29
N LEU A 196 -15.07 4.05 4.87
CA LEU A 196 -14.92 2.77 4.15
C LEU A 196 -16.27 2.12 3.81
N GLU A 197 -17.33 2.40 4.57
CA GLU A 197 -18.68 1.90 4.27
C GLU A 197 -19.19 2.48 2.94
N LYS A 198 -19.02 3.78 2.73
CA LYS A 198 -19.34 4.43 1.45
C LYS A 198 -18.55 3.85 0.30
N THR A 199 -17.28 3.49 0.53
CA THR A 199 -16.45 2.82 -0.47
C THR A 199 -17.00 1.44 -0.79
N ALA A 200 -17.40 0.66 0.23
CA ALA A 200 -17.99 -0.67 0.06
C ALA A 200 -19.28 -0.62 -0.76
N GLU A 201 -20.16 0.36 -0.52
CA GLU A 201 -21.37 0.57 -1.31
C GLU A 201 -21.08 0.71 -2.81
N ILE A 202 -20.04 1.47 -3.17
CA ILE A 202 -19.62 1.62 -4.57
C ILE A 202 -19.05 0.32 -5.11
N ILE A 203 -18.21 -0.38 -4.34
CA ILE A 203 -17.60 -1.65 -4.75
C ILE A 203 -18.69 -2.71 -5.02
N PHE A 204 -19.75 -2.76 -4.24
CA PHE A 204 -20.89 -3.66 -4.48
C PHE A 204 -21.52 -3.44 -5.87
N LEU A 205 -21.61 -2.19 -6.31
CA LEU A 205 -22.15 -1.88 -7.65
C LEU A 205 -21.22 -2.32 -8.78
N LEU A 206 -19.91 -2.41 -8.51
CA LEU A 206 -18.90 -2.80 -9.49
C LEU A 206 -18.80 -4.32 -9.70
N ARG A 207 -19.33 -5.11 -8.75
CA ARG A 207 -19.37 -6.59 -8.76
C ARG A 207 -18.02 -7.24 -9.06
N PRO A 208 -16.94 -6.94 -8.30
CA PRO A 208 -15.68 -7.63 -8.47
C PRO A 208 -15.80 -9.11 -8.04
N ASP A 209 -14.90 -9.96 -8.55
CA ASP A 209 -14.80 -11.34 -8.10
C ASP A 209 -14.19 -11.42 -6.69
N PHE A 210 -13.25 -10.52 -6.40
CA PHE A 210 -12.56 -10.45 -5.10
C PHE A 210 -12.36 -9.02 -4.63
N VAL A 211 -12.47 -8.84 -3.31
CA VAL A 211 -12.11 -7.60 -2.64
C VAL A 211 -11.03 -7.92 -1.60
N ILE A 212 -9.91 -7.23 -1.70
CA ILE A 212 -8.86 -7.23 -0.68
C ILE A 212 -9.13 -6.04 0.24
N PHE A 213 -9.41 -6.32 1.51
CA PHE A 213 -9.61 -5.30 2.51
C PHE A 213 -8.36 -5.24 3.39
N ASP A 214 -7.48 -4.28 3.11
CA ASP A 214 -6.26 -4.11 3.90
C ASP A 214 -6.58 -3.39 5.19
N GLU A 215 -6.13 -3.99 6.28
CA GLU A 215 -6.16 -3.46 7.62
C GLU A 215 -7.55 -3.20 8.25
N VAL A 216 -8.16 -4.28 8.73
CA VAL A 216 -9.37 -4.25 9.56
C VAL A 216 -8.99 -3.88 11.00
N ARG A 217 -9.34 -2.68 11.47
CA ARG A 217 -8.91 -2.13 12.78
C ARG A 217 -10.05 -1.99 13.79
N ARG A 218 -11.26 -1.67 13.34
CA ARG A 218 -12.42 -1.32 14.19
C ARG A 218 -13.51 -2.36 14.05
N ALA A 219 -14.40 -2.44 15.04
CA ALA A 219 -15.57 -3.31 14.98
C ALA A 219 -16.39 -3.09 13.70
N ARG A 220 -16.60 -1.82 13.31
CA ARG A 220 -17.31 -1.47 12.07
C ARG A 220 -16.63 -2.02 10.80
N ASP A 221 -15.31 -2.09 10.76
CA ASP A 221 -14.58 -2.64 9.60
C ASP A 221 -14.89 -4.14 9.44
N PHE A 222 -15.11 -4.87 10.54
CA PHE A 222 -15.55 -6.27 10.50
C PHE A 222 -17.00 -6.42 10.02
N GLU A 223 -17.88 -5.47 10.34
CA GLU A 223 -19.25 -5.42 9.82
C GLU A 223 -19.22 -5.21 8.32
N ILE A 224 -18.47 -4.21 7.83
CA ILE A 224 -18.27 -3.96 6.39
C ILE A 224 -17.70 -5.20 5.69
N PHE A 225 -16.68 -5.85 6.27
CA PHE A 225 -16.14 -7.10 5.72
C PHE A 225 -17.21 -8.19 5.63
N GLY A 226 -18.05 -8.32 6.65
CA GLY A 226 -19.18 -9.25 6.68
C GLY A 226 -20.17 -8.99 5.54
N ASP A 227 -20.52 -7.73 5.31
CA ASP A 227 -21.47 -7.31 4.27
C ASP A 227 -20.88 -7.53 2.86
N VAL A 228 -19.60 -7.17 2.65
CA VAL A 228 -18.87 -7.46 1.39
C VAL A 228 -18.90 -8.96 1.11
N ARG A 229 -18.56 -9.78 2.10
CA ARG A 229 -18.57 -11.24 1.96
C ARG A 229 -19.94 -11.79 1.60
N LEU A 230 -21.00 -11.35 2.27
CA LEU A 230 -22.37 -11.82 2.03
C LEU A 230 -22.86 -11.43 0.64
N SER A 231 -22.55 -10.22 0.19
CA SER A 231 -22.94 -9.71 -1.11
C SER A 231 -22.26 -10.43 -2.27
N LEU A 232 -20.98 -10.80 -2.13
CA LEU A 232 -20.22 -11.55 -3.13
C LEU A 232 -20.65 -13.01 -3.22
N ILE A 233 -21.09 -13.65 -2.11
CA ILE A 233 -21.59 -15.01 -2.11
C ILE A 233 -22.93 -15.15 -2.84
N HIS A 234 -23.79 -14.15 -2.79
CA HIS A 234 -25.07 -14.17 -3.52
C HIS A 234 -24.94 -14.12 -5.04
N ILE A 235 -23.77 -13.74 -5.57
CA ILE A 235 -23.51 -13.69 -7.01
C ILE A 235 -23.11 -15.07 -7.56
N SER A 236 -22.66 -16.01 -6.72
CA SER A 236 -22.12 -17.30 -7.14
C SER A 236 -23.08 -18.49 -6.92
N GLU A 237 -24.30 -18.31 -6.44
CA GLU A 237 -25.29 -19.39 -6.44
C GLU A 237 -25.96 -19.52 -7.83
N PRO A 238 -25.73 -20.63 -8.57
CA PRO A 238 -26.50 -20.88 -9.77
C PRO A 238 -27.98 -20.99 -9.38
N THR A 239 -28.80 -20.20 -10.03
CA THR A 239 -30.26 -20.28 -9.93
C THR A 239 -30.65 -21.75 -10.16
N ARG A 240 -31.07 -22.47 -9.12
CA ARG A 240 -31.70 -23.76 -9.27
C ARG A 240 -32.91 -23.53 -10.14
N GLN A 241 -32.83 -23.93 -11.40
CA GLN A 241 -34.02 -24.15 -12.21
C GLN A 241 -34.83 -25.21 -11.48
N GLN A 242 -35.93 -24.81 -10.85
CA GLN A 242 -36.96 -25.70 -10.49
C GLN A 242 -37.56 -26.20 -11.81
N GLY A 243 -37.13 -27.39 -12.24
CA GLY A 243 -37.84 -28.15 -13.26
C GLY A 243 -39.21 -28.56 -12.72
N ILE A 244 -40.20 -28.18 -13.46
CA ILE A 244 -41.58 -28.66 -13.38
C ILE A 244 -41.61 -30.15 -13.76
#